data_7813f4e6161295690e26d7e2ede012c7
#
_entry.id   7813f4e6161295690e26d7e2ede012c7
#
_cell.length_a   1.000
_cell.length_b   1.000
_cell.length_c   1.000
_cell.angle_alpha   90.00
_cell.angle_beta   90.00
_cell.angle_gamma   90.00
#
_symmetry.space_group_name_H-M   'P 1'
#
loop_
_entity.id
_entity.type
_entity.pdbx_description
1 polymer ?
#
loop_
_entity_poly.entity_id
_entity_poly.type
_entity_poly.pdbx_seq_one_letter_code
_entity_poly.pdbx_strand_id
1 'polypeptide(L)'
;MSTQTSKNMNLDIHGQQYKPKIIMSIILLATFAGALMQTSLGTALPTLMNDFDIDFSTAQQATTWFLLANGIMVPLSAFLATRISTKWLHVCAYGLLLIGLTLTAIAPSHHDAWIIFLSGRIVTAIAVGLMMPLMQIIIINMFPINKRGTAMGLSGLAVGLAPAMGPTFAGWILDKDHVLLGITISDSWRNIFVLPIIIVAIAFVLSFFFMKDVIPNRKLKLDVYSLILSCIGFGLFLWGFSNVSSEGWDSVNYVILPIIISVIVLTLFVIRQLTSKDPFLDLRVFKSKGFTIATIGLIVVTMAMYGVEMMLPTYLQNIHGFSPFESGLTLLAYALMLGFISPISGTLYNKVGIKRLAFVGFSIYHPYHLDF
;
A
#
# COMPACT_ATOMS: atom_id res chain seq x y z
N MET A 1 -50.88 2.21 -17.12
CA MET A 1 -49.77 2.74 -16.29
C MET A 1 -49.23 1.61 -15.46
N SER A 2 -48.23 0.94 -15.96
CA SER A 2 -47.60 -0.21 -15.32
C SER A 2 -46.36 0.30 -14.60
N THR A 3 -46.44 0.38 -13.29
CA THR A 3 -45.28 0.57 -12.39
C THR A 3 -44.40 -0.68 -12.44
N GLN A 4 -43.49 -0.72 -13.39
CA GLN A 4 -42.37 -1.63 -13.33
C GLN A 4 -41.42 -1.14 -12.22
N THR A 5 -41.56 -1.71 -11.04
CA THR A 5 -40.50 -1.78 -10.03
C THR A 5 -39.31 -2.48 -10.67
N SER A 6 -38.40 -1.71 -11.22
CA SER A 6 -37.11 -2.24 -11.69
C SER A 6 -36.39 -2.79 -10.47
N LYS A 7 -36.45 -4.09 -10.27
CA LYS A 7 -35.57 -4.87 -9.43
C LYS A 7 -34.16 -4.53 -9.91
N ASN A 8 -33.42 -3.69 -9.15
CA ASN A 8 -32.02 -3.35 -9.46
C ASN A 8 -31.19 -4.65 -9.44
N MET A 9 -31.18 -5.35 -10.56
CA MET A 9 -30.34 -6.51 -10.73
C MET A 9 -28.92 -6.01 -10.96
N ASN A 10 -28.01 -6.30 -10.03
CA ASN A 10 -26.59 -6.07 -10.22
C ASN A 10 -26.11 -7.05 -11.30
N LEU A 11 -25.96 -6.58 -12.52
CA LEU A 11 -25.50 -7.33 -13.67
C LEU A 11 -24.08 -6.90 -14.03
N ASP A 12 -23.22 -7.85 -14.31
CA ASP A 12 -21.89 -7.61 -14.87
C ASP A 12 -21.99 -7.22 -16.36
N ILE A 13 -20.85 -6.95 -16.99
CA ILE A 13 -20.81 -6.57 -18.43
C ILE A 13 -21.30 -7.68 -19.37
N HIS A 14 -21.42 -8.91 -18.88
CA HIS A 14 -21.93 -10.08 -19.61
C HIS A 14 -23.38 -10.42 -19.27
N GLY A 15 -24.07 -9.57 -18.50
CA GLY A 15 -25.45 -9.80 -18.06
C GLY A 15 -25.62 -10.83 -16.95
N GLN A 16 -24.54 -11.25 -16.28
CA GLN A 16 -24.60 -12.20 -15.17
C GLN A 16 -24.85 -11.46 -13.85
N GLN A 17 -25.72 -12.03 -13.02
CA GLN A 17 -25.98 -11.47 -11.69
C GLN A 17 -24.77 -11.64 -10.77
N TYR A 18 -24.46 -10.59 -9.99
CA TYR A 18 -23.44 -10.65 -8.96
C TYR A 18 -23.94 -10.09 -7.61
N LYS A 19 -23.26 -10.48 -6.56
CA LYS A 19 -23.55 -10.02 -5.19
C LYS A 19 -22.51 -8.99 -4.75
N PRO A 20 -22.79 -7.67 -4.80
CA PRO A 20 -21.79 -6.63 -4.51
C PRO A 20 -21.13 -6.77 -3.14
N LYS A 21 -21.90 -7.18 -2.12
CA LYS A 21 -21.39 -7.38 -0.76
C LYS A 21 -20.33 -8.47 -0.69
N ILE A 22 -20.53 -9.61 -1.40
CA ILE A 22 -19.55 -10.71 -1.40
C ILE A 22 -18.27 -10.28 -2.10
N ILE A 23 -18.39 -9.68 -3.30
CA ILE A 23 -17.24 -9.16 -4.03
C ILE A 23 -16.47 -8.16 -3.18
N MET A 24 -17.17 -7.22 -2.55
CA MET A 24 -16.57 -6.24 -1.68
C MET A 24 -15.84 -6.88 -0.49
N SER A 25 -16.44 -7.88 0.18
CA SER A 25 -15.80 -8.58 1.29
C SER A 25 -14.49 -9.28 0.86
N ILE A 26 -14.48 -9.93 -0.30
CA ILE A 26 -13.28 -10.58 -0.84
C ILE A 26 -12.18 -9.55 -1.10
N ILE A 27 -12.53 -8.44 -1.75
CA ILE A 27 -11.60 -7.35 -2.06
C ILE A 27 -11.03 -6.75 -0.77
N LEU A 28 -11.89 -6.44 0.20
CA LEU A 28 -11.48 -5.85 1.47
C LEU A 28 -10.56 -6.77 2.27
N LEU A 29 -10.86 -8.07 2.34
CA LEU A 29 -10.02 -9.04 3.04
C LEU A 29 -8.62 -9.14 2.43
N ALA A 30 -8.53 -9.29 1.10
CA ALA A 30 -7.26 -9.38 0.43
C ALA A 30 -6.46 -8.07 0.50
N THR A 31 -7.14 -6.92 0.31
CA THR A 31 -6.49 -5.61 0.40
C THR A 31 -6.03 -5.31 1.82
N PHE A 32 -6.82 -5.68 2.84
CA PHE A 32 -6.43 -5.55 4.23
C PHE A 32 -5.17 -6.36 4.55
N ALA A 33 -5.11 -7.64 4.13
CA ALA A 33 -3.94 -8.49 4.33
C ALA A 33 -2.69 -7.90 3.62
N GLY A 34 -2.84 -7.40 2.39
CA GLY A 34 -1.75 -6.75 1.66
C GLY A 34 -1.28 -5.45 2.31
N ALA A 35 -2.20 -4.61 2.76
CA ALA A 35 -1.88 -3.34 3.43
C ALA A 35 -1.24 -3.57 4.81
N LEU A 36 -1.67 -4.59 5.55
CA LEU A 36 -1.05 -5.02 6.81
C LEU A 36 0.44 -5.36 6.60
N MET A 37 0.77 -6.05 5.49
CA MET A 37 2.14 -6.43 5.16
C MET A 37 3.03 -5.26 4.73
N GLN A 38 2.45 -4.12 4.41
CA GLN A 38 3.20 -2.91 4.05
C GLN A 38 4.02 -2.37 5.23
N THR A 39 3.47 -2.41 6.45
CA THR A 39 4.03 -1.78 7.65
C THR A 39 4.53 -2.76 8.71
N SER A 40 4.15 -4.05 8.61
CA SER A 40 4.51 -5.08 9.59
C SER A 40 6.02 -5.21 9.82
N LEU A 41 6.86 -4.90 8.83
CA LEU A 41 8.30 -5.07 8.94
C LEU A 41 8.98 -4.04 9.85
N GLY A 42 8.38 -2.88 10.11
CA GLY A 42 8.98 -1.89 10.98
C GLY A 42 9.36 -2.45 12.36
N THR A 43 8.46 -3.25 12.94
CA THR A 43 8.68 -3.91 14.23
C THR A 43 9.59 -5.14 14.13
N ALA A 44 9.63 -5.79 12.96
CA ALA A 44 10.43 -6.99 12.73
C ALA A 44 11.87 -6.71 12.29
N LEU A 45 12.24 -5.46 11.98
CA LEU A 45 13.57 -5.11 11.49
C LEU A 45 14.71 -5.62 12.38
N PRO A 46 14.69 -5.42 13.72
CA PRO A 46 15.76 -5.92 14.57
C PRO A 46 15.93 -7.44 14.51
N THR A 47 14.81 -8.19 14.46
CA THR A 47 14.83 -9.65 14.33
C THR A 47 15.41 -10.07 12.99
N LEU A 48 15.03 -9.41 11.89
CA LEU A 48 15.57 -9.70 10.55
C LEU A 48 17.06 -9.40 10.46
N MET A 49 17.53 -8.30 11.07
CA MET A 49 18.96 -7.97 11.13
C MET A 49 19.77 -9.10 11.77
N ASN A 50 19.28 -9.63 12.89
CA ASN A 50 19.94 -10.73 13.58
C ASN A 50 19.88 -12.05 12.78
N ASP A 51 18.71 -12.41 12.23
CA ASP A 51 18.49 -13.69 11.56
C ASP A 51 19.20 -13.80 10.21
N PHE A 52 19.36 -12.69 9.49
CA PHE A 52 20.06 -12.63 8.21
C PHE A 52 21.51 -12.15 8.29
N ASP A 53 21.98 -11.76 9.49
CA ASP A 53 23.29 -11.15 9.71
C ASP A 53 23.55 -9.96 8.77
N ILE A 54 22.64 -8.98 8.81
CA ILE A 54 22.65 -7.78 7.98
C ILE A 54 22.52 -6.52 8.82
N ASP A 55 23.05 -5.42 8.30
CA ASP A 55 22.95 -4.11 8.92
C ASP A 55 21.56 -3.48 8.74
N PHE A 56 21.28 -2.41 9.48
CA PHE A 56 20.00 -1.69 9.44
C PHE A 56 19.68 -1.15 8.04
N SER A 57 20.68 -0.62 7.32
CA SER A 57 20.51 -0.09 5.97
C SER A 57 20.04 -1.17 4.99
N THR A 58 20.65 -2.35 5.05
CA THR A 58 20.27 -3.50 4.24
C THR A 58 18.86 -4.01 4.61
N ALA A 59 18.56 -4.13 5.89
CA ALA A 59 17.23 -4.55 6.35
C ALA A 59 16.14 -3.57 5.88
N GLN A 60 16.41 -2.26 5.90
CA GLN A 60 15.49 -1.22 5.45
C GLN A 60 15.16 -1.31 3.96
N GLN A 61 16.03 -1.91 3.14
CA GLN A 61 15.77 -2.16 1.72
C GLN A 61 14.46 -2.94 1.50
N ALA A 62 14.09 -3.84 2.40
CA ALA A 62 12.85 -4.59 2.30
C ALA A 62 11.61 -3.69 2.26
N THR A 63 11.64 -2.55 2.95
CA THR A 63 10.57 -1.55 2.91
C THR A 63 10.73 -0.60 1.73
N THR A 64 11.94 -0.15 1.45
CA THR A 64 12.21 0.79 0.33
C THR A 64 11.83 0.18 -1.02
N TRP A 65 12.28 -1.05 -1.31
CA TRP A 65 11.92 -1.75 -2.54
C TRP A 65 10.43 -2.10 -2.62
N PHE A 66 9.81 -2.39 -1.47
CA PHE A 66 8.37 -2.58 -1.40
C PHE A 66 7.62 -1.30 -1.82
N LEU A 67 7.95 -0.16 -1.23
CA LEU A 67 7.30 1.12 -1.55
C LEU A 67 7.53 1.53 -3.01
N LEU A 68 8.73 1.28 -3.55
CA LEU A 68 9.04 1.53 -4.94
C LEU A 68 8.16 0.70 -5.88
N ALA A 69 8.18 -0.62 -5.70
CA ALA A 69 7.42 -1.53 -6.57
C ALA A 69 5.91 -1.23 -6.48
N ASN A 70 5.41 -0.96 -5.27
CA ASN A 70 4.03 -0.53 -5.04
C ASN A 70 3.71 0.77 -5.80
N GLY A 71 4.54 1.80 -5.65
CA GLY A 71 4.34 3.10 -6.29
C GLY A 71 4.32 3.05 -7.82
N ILE A 72 5.17 2.21 -8.43
CA ILE A 72 5.18 1.97 -9.88
C ILE A 72 3.89 1.29 -10.33
N MET A 73 3.36 0.35 -9.54
CA MET A 73 2.19 -0.43 -9.90
C MET A 73 0.87 0.33 -9.77
N VAL A 74 0.81 1.37 -8.95
CA VAL A 74 -0.42 2.18 -8.74
C VAL A 74 -0.94 2.79 -10.06
N PRO A 75 -0.16 3.56 -10.84
CA PRO A 75 -0.64 4.07 -12.13
C PRO A 75 -0.91 2.95 -13.14
N LEU A 76 -0.09 1.90 -13.15
CA LEU A 76 -0.25 0.76 -14.05
C LEU A 76 -1.56 0.01 -13.79
N SER A 77 -1.98 -0.09 -12.53
CA SER A 77 -3.23 -0.77 -12.15
C SER A 77 -4.46 -0.11 -12.77
N ALA A 78 -4.50 1.23 -12.79
CA ALA A 78 -5.60 1.98 -13.40
C ALA A 78 -5.71 1.72 -14.91
N PHE A 79 -4.56 1.63 -15.60
CA PHE A 79 -4.51 1.25 -17.00
C PHE A 79 -4.95 -0.21 -17.21
N LEU A 80 -4.42 -1.15 -16.45
CA LEU A 80 -4.77 -2.57 -16.54
C LEU A 80 -6.26 -2.81 -16.30
N ALA A 81 -6.88 -2.07 -15.37
CA ALA A 81 -8.31 -2.14 -15.08
C ALA A 81 -9.19 -1.77 -16.28
N THR A 82 -8.70 -0.95 -17.20
CA THR A 82 -9.45 -0.60 -18.43
C THR A 82 -9.29 -1.64 -19.53
N ARG A 83 -8.28 -2.50 -19.47
CA ARG A 83 -7.91 -3.39 -20.57
C ARG A 83 -8.12 -4.87 -20.28
N ILE A 84 -7.90 -5.26 -19.03
CA ILE A 84 -8.03 -6.66 -18.59
C ILE A 84 -9.35 -6.82 -17.86
N SER A 85 -9.95 -7.99 -18.01
CA SER A 85 -11.11 -8.41 -17.24
C SER A 85 -10.88 -8.16 -15.75
N THR A 86 -11.81 -7.48 -15.10
CA THR A 86 -11.76 -7.14 -13.67
C THR A 86 -11.59 -8.38 -12.82
N LYS A 87 -12.28 -9.47 -13.18
CA LYS A 87 -12.16 -10.78 -12.51
C LYS A 87 -10.72 -11.28 -12.56
N TRP A 88 -10.17 -11.43 -13.77
CA TRP A 88 -8.84 -12.01 -13.95
C TRP A 88 -7.73 -11.13 -13.37
N LEU A 89 -7.90 -9.81 -13.41
CA LEU A 89 -6.94 -8.90 -12.80
C LEU A 89 -6.84 -9.09 -11.28
N HIS A 90 -7.97 -9.32 -10.59
CA HIS A 90 -7.97 -9.65 -9.16
C HIS A 90 -7.40 -11.03 -8.86
N VAL A 91 -7.79 -12.04 -9.67
CA VAL A 91 -7.23 -13.39 -9.52
C VAL A 91 -5.71 -13.36 -9.65
N CYS A 92 -5.18 -12.66 -10.66
CA CYS A 92 -3.73 -12.49 -10.84
C CYS A 92 -3.09 -11.72 -9.67
N ALA A 93 -3.72 -10.64 -9.21
CA ALA A 93 -3.19 -9.86 -8.08
C ALA A 93 -3.13 -10.68 -6.78
N TYR A 94 -4.18 -11.45 -6.47
CA TYR A 94 -4.19 -12.34 -5.30
C TYR A 94 -3.21 -13.50 -5.44
N GLY A 95 -3.08 -14.07 -6.65
CA GLY A 95 -2.06 -15.08 -6.95
C GLY A 95 -0.64 -14.57 -6.75
N LEU A 96 -0.34 -13.37 -7.27
CA LEU A 96 0.94 -12.69 -7.04
C LEU A 96 1.18 -12.41 -5.55
N LEU A 97 0.14 -11.97 -4.83
CA LEU A 97 0.24 -11.74 -3.40
C LEU A 97 0.59 -13.02 -2.63
N LEU A 98 -0.06 -14.14 -2.97
CA LEU A 98 0.25 -15.44 -2.38
C LEU A 98 1.69 -15.88 -2.68
N ILE A 99 2.12 -15.76 -3.93
CA ILE A 99 3.48 -16.11 -4.34
C ILE A 99 4.49 -15.26 -3.57
N GLY A 100 4.28 -13.95 -3.51
CA GLY A 100 5.19 -13.04 -2.82
C GLY A 100 5.28 -13.31 -1.31
N LEU A 101 4.14 -13.50 -0.64
CA LEU A 101 4.09 -13.83 0.79
C LEU A 101 4.76 -15.18 1.08
N THR A 102 4.47 -16.20 0.25
CA THR A 102 5.06 -17.53 0.41
C THR A 102 6.57 -17.48 0.19
N LEU A 103 7.03 -16.82 -0.88
CA LEU A 103 8.47 -16.68 -1.17
C LEU A 103 9.19 -15.97 -0.03
N THR A 104 8.58 -14.94 0.56
CA THR A 104 9.12 -14.26 1.73
C THR A 104 9.19 -15.20 2.94
N ALA A 105 8.11 -15.93 3.23
CA ALA A 105 8.00 -16.80 4.41
C ALA A 105 8.97 -17.99 4.38
N ILE A 106 9.27 -18.54 3.19
CA ILE A 106 10.16 -19.71 3.02
C ILE A 106 11.65 -19.33 2.91
N ALA A 107 11.99 -18.04 2.89
CA ALA A 107 13.38 -17.62 2.80
C ALA A 107 14.21 -18.19 3.98
N PRO A 108 15.33 -18.87 3.73
CA PRO A 108 16.19 -19.36 4.81
C PRO A 108 16.81 -18.20 5.62
N SER A 109 17.07 -18.41 6.92
CA SER A 109 17.67 -17.41 7.80
C SER A 109 19.20 -17.45 7.68
N HIS A 110 19.75 -16.90 6.62
CA HIS A 110 21.19 -16.67 6.41
C HIS A 110 21.41 -15.54 5.40
N HIS A 111 22.55 -14.90 5.45
CA HIS A 111 22.90 -13.71 4.69
C HIS A 111 22.57 -13.82 3.18
N ASP A 112 23.00 -14.90 2.52
CA ASP A 112 22.81 -15.05 1.06
C ASP A 112 21.33 -15.19 0.66
N ALA A 113 20.47 -15.60 1.58
CA ALA A 113 19.04 -15.76 1.33
C ALA A 113 18.26 -14.44 1.42
N TRP A 114 18.90 -13.34 1.82
CA TRP A 114 18.27 -12.01 1.84
C TRP A 114 17.64 -11.62 0.50
N ILE A 115 18.31 -11.97 -0.62
CA ILE A 115 17.78 -11.71 -1.96
C ILE A 115 16.45 -12.44 -2.22
N ILE A 116 16.26 -13.64 -1.67
CA ILE A 116 15.01 -14.40 -1.80
C ILE A 116 13.91 -13.69 -1.03
N PHE A 117 14.19 -13.30 0.22
CA PHE A 117 13.27 -12.51 1.04
C PHE A 117 12.85 -11.21 0.34
N LEU A 118 13.83 -10.46 -0.15
CA LEU A 118 13.59 -9.20 -0.86
C LEU A 118 12.77 -9.39 -2.14
N SER A 119 13.05 -10.44 -2.91
CA SER A 119 12.29 -10.79 -4.11
C SER A 119 10.82 -11.06 -3.78
N GLY A 120 10.55 -11.82 -2.72
CA GLY A 120 9.20 -12.06 -2.22
C GLY A 120 8.48 -10.75 -1.82
N ARG A 121 9.21 -9.83 -1.17
CA ARG A 121 8.70 -8.51 -0.81
C ARG A 121 8.33 -7.66 -2.04
N ILE A 122 9.16 -7.66 -3.07
CA ILE A 122 8.89 -6.96 -4.33
C ILE A 122 7.64 -7.52 -5.01
N VAL A 123 7.51 -8.85 -5.10
CA VAL A 123 6.32 -9.49 -5.69
C VAL A 123 5.06 -9.17 -4.88
N THR A 124 5.14 -9.19 -3.56
CA THR A 124 4.05 -8.75 -2.66
C THR A 124 3.65 -7.31 -2.95
N ALA A 125 4.62 -6.41 -3.09
CA ALA A 125 4.38 -4.99 -3.35
C ALA A 125 3.71 -4.73 -4.71
N ILE A 126 4.11 -5.46 -5.74
CA ILE A 126 3.47 -5.44 -7.07
C ILE A 126 1.98 -5.78 -6.94
N ALA A 127 1.66 -6.84 -6.20
CA ALA A 127 0.28 -7.25 -5.97
C ALA A 127 -0.52 -6.18 -5.21
N VAL A 128 0.02 -5.64 -4.12
CA VAL A 128 -0.63 -4.60 -3.30
C VAL A 128 -0.85 -3.32 -4.11
N GLY A 129 0.13 -2.90 -4.92
CA GLY A 129 0.03 -1.75 -5.80
C GLY A 129 -1.04 -1.89 -6.88
N LEU A 130 -1.33 -3.11 -7.33
CA LEU A 130 -2.47 -3.40 -8.20
C LEU A 130 -3.79 -3.32 -7.45
N MET A 131 -3.87 -3.88 -6.25
CA MET A 131 -5.13 -4.11 -5.53
C MET A 131 -5.78 -2.82 -5.01
N MET A 132 -5.00 -1.88 -4.49
CA MET A 132 -5.55 -0.68 -3.85
C MET A 132 -6.34 0.23 -4.81
N PRO A 133 -5.80 0.64 -5.98
CA PRO A 133 -6.59 1.43 -6.93
C PRO A 133 -7.74 0.64 -7.55
N LEU A 134 -7.55 -0.67 -7.81
CA LEU A 134 -8.60 -1.54 -8.33
C LEU A 134 -9.82 -1.60 -7.40
N MET A 135 -9.59 -1.73 -6.09
CA MET A 135 -10.66 -1.71 -5.10
C MET A 135 -11.51 -0.45 -5.22
N GLN A 136 -10.89 0.73 -5.31
CA GLN A 136 -11.61 2.00 -5.41
C GLN A 136 -12.41 2.10 -6.71
N ILE A 137 -11.80 1.72 -7.84
CA ILE A 137 -12.45 1.75 -9.15
C ILE A 137 -13.67 0.82 -9.18
N ILE A 138 -13.54 -0.39 -8.62
CA ILE A 138 -14.64 -1.36 -8.57
C ILE A 138 -15.78 -0.87 -7.68
N ILE A 139 -15.49 -0.34 -6.51
CA ILE A 139 -16.51 0.18 -5.59
C ILE A 139 -17.34 1.28 -6.28
N ILE A 140 -16.68 2.20 -6.97
CA ILE A 140 -17.36 3.28 -7.68
C ILE A 140 -18.27 2.74 -8.80
N ASN A 141 -17.86 1.68 -9.49
CA ASN A 141 -18.64 1.11 -10.60
C ASN A 141 -19.73 0.13 -10.11
N MET A 142 -19.52 -0.52 -8.98
CA MET A 142 -20.40 -1.56 -8.46
C MET A 142 -21.55 -1.03 -7.61
N PHE A 143 -21.37 0.11 -6.94
CA PHE A 143 -22.38 0.68 -6.04
C PHE A 143 -23.07 1.91 -6.64
N PRO A 144 -24.38 2.05 -6.46
CA PRO A 144 -25.13 3.26 -6.85
C PRO A 144 -24.66 4.47 -6.04
N ILE A 145 -24.82 5.67 -6.57
CA ILE A 145 -24.31 6.94 -6.02
C ILE A 145 -24.64 7.11 -4.54
N ASN A 146 -25.86 6.78 -4.12
CA ASN A 146 -26.33 6.90 -2.73
C ASN A 146 -25.65 5.91 -1.75
N LYS A 147 -25.02 4.83 -2.22
CA LYS A 147 -24.32 3.84 -1.40
C LYS A 147 -22.79 3.90 -1.54
N ARG A 148 -22.27 4.68 -2.50
CA ARG A 148 -20.83 4.81 -2.74
C ARG A 148 -20.09 5.35 -1.51
N GLY A 149 -20.67 6.36 -0.85
CA GLY A 149 -20.07 6.96 0.36
C GLY A 149 -19.81 5.93 1.46
N THR A 150 -20.82 5.09 1.76
CA THR A 150 -20.68 4.02 2.77
C THR A 150 -19.67 2.97 2.34
N ALA A 151 -19.69 2.54 1.07
CA ALA A 151 -18.75 1.55 0.55
C ALA A 151 -17.30 2.07 0.52
N MET A 152 -17.10 3.33 0.12
CA MET A 152 -15.78 3.99 0.17
C MET A 152 -15.30 4.21 1.61
N GLY A 153 -16.21 4.55 2.54
CA GLY A 153 -15.89 4.65 3.95
C GLY A 153 -15.39 3.31 4.53
N LEU A 154 -16.05 2.20 4.17
CA LEU A 154 -15.64 0.86 4.60
C LEU A 154 -14.27 0.46 4.00
N SER A 155 -14.01 0.82 2.74
CA SER A 155 -12.69 0.62 2.13
C SER A 155 -11.62 1.49 2.77
N GLY A 156 -11.95 2.73 3.11
CA GLY A 156 -11.06 3.64 3.83
C GLY A 156 -10.70 3.12 5.22
N LEU A 157 -11.64 2.52 5.94
CA LEU A 157 -11.36 1.84 7.22
C LEU A 157 -10.39 0.66 7.02
N ALA A 158 -10.63 -0.20 6.03
CA ALA A 158 -9.75 -1.34 5.78
C ALA A 158 -8.32 -0.90 5.42
N VAL A 159 -8.17 0.11 4.54
CA VAL A 159 -6.88 0.62 4.11
C VAL A 159 -6.17 1.43 5.20
N GLY A 160 -6.91 2.18 6.01
CA GLY A 160 -6.34 2.97 7.10
C GLY A 160 -6.00 2.15 8.35
N LEU A 161 -6.83 1.15 8.67
CA LEU A 161 -6.62 0.32 9.87
C LEU A 161 -5.54 -0.74 9.67
N ALA A 162 -5.39 -1.28 8.46
CA ALA A 162 -4.44 -2.36 8.20
C ALA A 162 -2.97 -1.94 8.44
N PRO A 163 -2.45 -0.83 7.87
CA PRO A 163 -1.09 -0.38 8.16
C PRO A 163 -0.85 -0.14 9.64
N ALA A 164 -1.87 0.35 10.29
CA ALA A 164 -1.89 0.64 11.71
C ALA A 164 -1.77 -0.60 12.59
N MET A 165 -2.41 -1.67 12.20
CA MET A 165 -2.34 -2.96 12.89
C MET A 165 -1.06 -3.75 12.57
N GLY A 166 -0.39 -3.42 11.46
CA GLY A 166 0.79 -4.16 10.99
C GLY A 166 1.89 -4.31 12.04
N PRO A 167 2.40 -3.21 12.61
CA PRO A 167 3.44 -3.26 13.63
C PRO A 167 3.02 -4.01 14.88
N THR A 168 1.78 -3.79 15.37
CA THR A 168 1.25 -4.48 16.54
C THR A 168 1.09 -5.98 16.30
N PHE A 169 0.60 -6.35 15.12
CA PHE A 169 0.47 -7.74 14.70
C PHE A 169 1.83 -8.43 14.61
N ALA A 170 2.82 -7.80 13.97
CA ALA A 170 4.17 -8.33 13.87
C ALA A 170 4.82 -8.43 15.27
N GLY A 171 4.65 -7.39 16.09
CA GLY A 171 5.13 -7.40 17.47
C GLY A 171 4.51 -8.50 18.31
N TRP A 172 3.19 -8.74 18.17
CA TRP A 172 2.54 -9.84 18.87
C TRP A 172 3.10 -11.22 18.48
N ILE A 173 3.34 -11.44 17.18
CA ILE A 173 3.97 -12.70 16.71
C ILE A 173 5.38 -12.88 17.28
N LEU A 174 6.18 -11.82 17.34
CA LEU A 174 7.58 -11.87 17.70
C LEU A 174 7.84 -11.86 19.22
N ASP A 175 6.82 -11.56 20.03
CA ASP A 175 6.99 -11.41 21.48
C ASP A 175 7.23 -12.76 22.20
N LYS A 176 6.49 -13.79 21.79
CA LYS A 176 6.56 -15.14 22.37
C LYS A 176 5.78 -16.14 21.53
N ASP A 177 5.95 -17.43 21.82
CA ASP A 177 5.13 -18.49 21.29
C ASP A 177 3.67 -18.32 21.69
N HIS A 178 2.76 -18.45 20.72
CA HIS A 178 1.32 -18.38 20.95
C HIS A 178 0.65 -19.71 20.59
N VAL A 179 -0.28 -20.16 21.43
CA VAL A 179 -1.11 -21.34 21.14
C VAL A 179 -2.50 -20.87 20.71
N LEU A 180 -2.83 -21.06 19.44
CA LEU A 180 -4.13 -20.70 18.88
C LEU A 180 -4.83 -21.97 18.36
N LEU A 181 -6.00 -22.27 18.89
CA LEU A 181 -6.78 -23.46 18.49
C LEU A 181 -5.99 -24.78 18.53
N GLY A 182 -5.04 -24.91 19.48
CA GLY A 182 -4.19 -26.09 19.61
C GLY A 182 -2.97 -26.13 18.67
N ILE A 183 -2.75 -25.09 17.86
CA ILE A 183 -1.58 -24.93 17.00
C ILE A 183 -0.62 -23.94 17.67
N THR A 184 0.63 -24.36 17.87
CA THR A 184 1.68 -23.46 18.36
C THR A 184 2.21 -22.60 17.21
N ILE A 185 2.07 -21.29 17.35
CA ILE A 185 2.68 -20.29 16.48
C ILE A 185 3.94 -19.83 17.19
N SER A 186 5.11 -20.19 16.66
CA SER A 186 6.40 -19.78 17.23
C SER A 186 6.65 -18.28 17.01
N ASP A 187 7.54 -17.70 17.80
CA ASP A 187 8.00 -16.32 17.73
C ASP A 187 8.86 -15.97 16.49
N SER A 188 8.82 -16.83 15.48
CA SER A 188 9.54 -16.62 14.23
C SER A 188 8.91 -15.54 13.35
N TRP A 189 9.75 -14.66 12.75
CA TRP A 189 9.31 -13.66 11.79
C TRP A 189 8.55 -14.26 10.57
N ARG A 190 8.77 -15.53 10.25
CA ARG A 190 8.03 -16.24 9.17
C ARG A 190 6.54 -16.26 9.43
N ASN A 191 6.15 -16.38 10.69
CA ASN A 191 4.74 -16.46 11.09
C ASN A 191 3.97 -15.14 10.88
N ILE A 192 4.68 -14.02 10.73
CA ILE A 192 4.08 -12.75 10.32
C ILE A 192 3.40 -12.89 8.93
N PHE A 193 3.93 -13.73 8.06
CA PHE A 193 3.41 -13.94 6.71
C PHE A 193 2.37 -15.06 6.62
N VAL A 194 2.41 -16.04 7.52
CA VAL A 194 1.55 -17.24 7.48
C VAL A 194 0.06 -16.89 7.60
N LEU A 195 -0.32 -16.04 8.55
CA LEU A 195 -1.73 -15.63 8.71
C LEU A 195 -2.27 -14.87 7.49
N PRO A 196 -1.59 -13.87 6.95
CA PRO A 196 -1.97 -13.25 5.69
C PRO A 196 -2.05 -14.21 4.51
N ILE A 197 -1.14 -15.20 4.41
CA ILE A 197 -1.21 -16.25 3.37
C ILE A 197 -2.54 -16.98 3.43
N ILE A 198 -3.00 -17.39 4.62
CA ILE A 198 -4.28 -18.09 4.78
C ILE A 198 -5.45 -17.21 4.32
N ILE A 199 -5.49 -15.95 4.76
CA ILE A 199 -6.53 -14.99 4.39
C ILE A 199 -6.57 -14.78 2.87
N VAL A 200 -5.40 -14.56 2.27
CA VAL A 200 -5.28 -14.31 0.82
C VAL A 200 -5.58 -15.57 0.02
N ALA A 201 -5.21 -16.78 0.50
CA ALA A 201 -5.57 -18.03 -0.14
C ALA A 201 -7.09 -18.21 -0.21
N ILE A 202 -7.79 -17.92 0.88
CA ILE A 202 -9.26 -17.94 0.91
C ILE A 202 -9.81 -16.92 -0.11
N ALA A 203 -9.32 -15.69 -0.09
CA ALA A 203 -9.76 -14.66 -1.03
C ALA A 203 -9.45 -15.03 -2.49
N PHE A 204 -8.29 -15.64 -2.75
CA PHE A 204 -7.89 -16.14 -4.07
C PHE A 204 -8.84 -17.20 -4.59
N VAL A 205 -9.14 -18.23 -3.79
CA VAL A 205 -10.10 -19.27 -4.15
C VAL A 205 -11.50 -18.69 -4.38
N LEU A 206 -11.98 -17.85 -3.47
CA LEU A 206 -13.30 -17.23 -3.61
C LEU A 206 -13.37 -16.32 -4.84
N SER A 207 -12.26 -15.70 -5.26
CA SER A 207 -12.22 -14.84 -6.43
C SER A 207 -12.58 -15.57 -7.74
N PHE A 208 -12.20 -16.83 -7.89
CA PHE A 208 -12.58 -17.61 -9.08
C PHE A 208 -14.08 -17.77 -9.24
N PHE A 209 -14.82 -17.92 -8.12
CA PHE A 209 -16.24 -18.19 -8.13
C PHE A 209 -17.10 -16.93 -8.10
N PHE A 210 -16.70 -15.92 -7.32
CA PHE A 210 -17.56 -14.77 -7.03
C PHE A 210 -17.15 -13.50 -7.75
N MET A 211 -15.88 -13.33 -8.17
CA MET A 211 -15.49 -12.14 -8.93
C MET A 211 -16.13 -12.13 -10.32
N LYS A 212 -16.59 -10.95 -10.73
CA LYS A 212 -17.26 -10.69 -12.00
C LYS A 212 -16.67 -9.46 -12.69
N ASP A 213 -16.91 -9.36 -13.98
CA ASP A 213 -16.45 -8.24 -14.79
C ASP A 213 -17.42 -7.08 -14.67
N VAL A 214 -17.08 -6.11 -13.82
CA VAL A 214 -17.93 -4.94 -13.53
C VAL A 214 -17.51 -3.69 -14.30
N ILE A 215 -16.34 -3.71 -14.94
CA ILE A 215 -15.78 -2.58 -15.69
C ILE A 215 -15.73 -2.95 -17.18
N PRO A 216 -16.33 -2.17 -18.07
CA PRO A 216 -16.24 -2.42 -19.50
C PRO A 216 -14.80 -2.18 -19.99
N ASN A 217 -14.25 -3.15 -20.70
CA ASN A 217 -12.91 -3.05 -21.27
C ASN A 217 -12.86 -2.04 -22.40
N ARG A 218 -11.84 -1.20 -22.42
CA ARG A 218 -11.55 -0.23 -23.47
C ARG A 218 -10.25 -0.61 -24.18
N LYS A 219 -10.22 -0.49 -25.52
CA LYS A 219 -9.00 -0.73 -26.32
C LYS A 219 -8.07 0.50 -26.28
N LEU A 220 -7.56 0.87 -25.11
CA LEU A 220 -6.54 1.89 -25.01
C LEU A 220 -5.17 1.30 -25.36
N LYS A 221 -4.30 2.06 -26.02
CA LYS A 221 -2.93 1.65 -26.31
C LYS A 221 -2.09 1.87 -25.05
N LEU A 222 -1.31 0.86 -24.64
CA LEU A 222 -0.36 1.02 -23.56
C LEU A 222 0.77 1.96 -24.00
N ASP A 223 0.98 3.03 -23.24
CA ASP A 223 2.17 3.85 -23.42
C ASP A 223 3.37 3.18 -22.70
N VAL A 224 3.95 2.18 -23.38
CA VAL A 224 5.09 1.40 -22.86
C VAL A 224 6.28 2.31 -22.55
N TYR A 225 6.48 3.37 -23.33
CA TYR A 225 7.57 4.32 -23.07
C TYR A 225 7.39 5.06 -21.76
N SER A 226 6.18 5.53 -21.46
CA SER A 226 5.88 6.16 -20.18
C SER A 226 6.06 5.21 -19.02
N LEU A 227 5.69 3.94 -19.18
CA LEU A 227 5.91 2.92 -18.17
C LEU A 227 7.41 2.70 -17.91
N ILE A 228 8.20 2.52 -18.96
CA ILE A 228 9.67 2.34 -18.85
C ILE A 228 10.31 3.56 -18.21
N LEU A 229 9.96 4.78 -18.64
CA LEU A 229 10.47 6.01 -18.06
C LEU A 229 10.12 6.13 -16.56
N SER A 230 8.92 5.77 -16.16
CA SER A 230 8.53 5.79 -14.73
C SER A 230 9.31 4.74 -13.92
N CYS A 231 9.43 3.51 -14.42
CA CYS A 231 10.17 2.44 -13.74
C CYS A 231 11.66 2.81 -13.55
N ILE A 232 12.32 3.26 -14.62
CA ILE A 232 13.73 3.64 -14.56
C ILE A 232 13.90 4.90 -13.70
N GLY A 233 13.05 5.92 -13.90
CA GLY A 233 13.16 7.19 -13.21
C GLY A 233 12.97 7.01 -11.69
N PHE A 234 11.86 6.44 -11.25
CA PHE A 234 11.62 6.19 -9.82
C PHE A 234 12.59 5.14 -9.25
N GLY A 235 12.96 4.12 -10.05
CA GLY A 235 13.93 3.10 -9.65
C GLY A 235 15.29 3.70 -9.30
N LEU A 236 15.87 4.49 -10.20
CA LEU A 236 17.14 5.17 -9.97
C LEU A 236 17.08 6.23 -8.88
N PHE A 237 15.93 6.92 -8.75
CA PHE A 237 15.72 7.89 -7.67
C PHE A 237 15.84 7.21 -6.30
N LEU A 238 15.06 6.16 -6.08
CA LEU A 238 15.08 5.45 -4.80
C LEU A 238 16.39 4.67 -4.59
N TRP A 239 16.97 4.12 -5.63
CA TRP A 239 18.30 3.49 -5.54
C TRP A 239 19.34 4.48 -5.04
N GLY A 240 19.43 5.68 -5.64
CA GLY A 240 20.36 6.70 -5.23
C GLY A 240 20.16 7.13 -3.77
N PHE A 241 18.93 7.42 -3.38
CA PHE A 241 18.63 7.81 -1.99
C PHE A 241 18.84 6.68 -0.98
N SER A 242 18.56 5.43 -1.35
CA SER A 242 18.77 4.27 -0.47
C SER A 242 20.25 4.02 -0.15
N ASN A 243 21.15 4.36 -1.06
CA ASN A 243 22.58 4.17 -0.85
C ASN A 243 23.25 5.31 -0.08
N VAL A 244 22.54 6.40 0.23
CA VAL A 244 23.13 7.54 0.97
C VAL A 244 23.63 7.13 2.35
N SER A 245 22.93 6.23 3.03
CA SER A 245 23.30 5.80 4.40
C SER A 245 24.56 4.93 4.44
N SER A 246 24.82 4.13 3.41
CA SER A 246 25.99 3.24 3.32
C SER A 246 27.18 3.88 2.65
N GLU A 247 26.96 4.67 1.58
CA GLU A 247 28.00 5.18 0.68
C GLU A 247 28.29 6.68 0.91
N GLY A 248 27.42 7.39 1.64
CA GLY A 248 27.52 8.83 1.84
C GLY A 248 27.04 9.67 0.64
N TRP A 249 26.77 10.95 0.88
CA TRP A 249 26.32 11.89 -0.16
C TRP A 249 27.38 12.15 -1.25
N ASP A 250 28.64 11.93 -0.97
CA ASP A 250 29.76 12.20 -1.89
C ASP A 250 30.00 11.07 -2.91
N SER A 251 29.30 9.94 -2.77
CA SER A 251 29.43 8.81 -3.66
C SER A 251 28.84 9.11 -5.04
N VAL A 252 29.74 9.31 -6.03
CA VAL A 252 29.33 9.67 -7.39
C VAL A 252 28.56 8.55 -8.06
N ASN A 253 29.06 7.31 -7.97
CA ASN A 253 28.53 6.17 -8.74
C ASN A 253 27.23 5.62 -8.16
N TYR A 254 27.06 5.61 -6.83
CA TYR A 254 25.94 4.98 -6.15
C TYR A 254 24.84 5.96 -5.74
N VAL A 255 25.17 7.25 -5.60
CA VAL A 255 24.23 8.28 -5.12
C VAL A 255 24.02 9.36 -6.18
N ILE A 256 25.06 10.13 -6.52
CA ILE A 256 24.91 11.35 -7.34
C ILE A 256 24.45 11.00 -8.77
N LEU A 257 25.14 10.08 -9.43
CA LEU A 257 24.85 9.72 -10.82
C LEU A 257 23.45 9.09 -10.99
N PRO A 258 23.01 8.12 -10.17
CA PRO A 258 21.64 7.62 -10.22
C PRO A 258 20.59 8.71 -9.99
N ILE A 259 20.80 9.62 -9.06
CA ILE A 259 19.86 10.73 -8.79
C ILE A 259 19.79 11.68 -10.01
N ILE A 260 20.91 12.07 -10.59
CA ILE A 260 20.94 12.94 -11.78
C ILE A 260 20.22 12.28 -12.95
N ILE A 261 20.55 11.02 -13.24
CA ILE A 261 19.90 10.27 -14.33
C ILE A 261 18.38 10.16 -14.04
N SER A 262 17.99 9.87 -12.81
CA SER A 262 16.58 9.78 -12.46
C SER A 262 15.82 11.09 -12.70
N VAL A 263 16.40 12.23 -12.32
CA VAL A 263 15.79 13.55 -12.54
C VAL A 263 15.60 13.82 -14.04
N ILE A 264 16.60 13.46 -14.88
CA ILE A 264 16.48 13.59 -16.33
C ILE A 264 15.37 12.70 -16.88
N VAL A 265 15.34 11.42 -16.48
CA VAL A 265 14.35 10.45 -16.95
C VAL A 265 12.94 10.82 -16.49
N LEU A 266 12.77 11.25 -15.23
CA LEU A 266 11.49 11.72 -14.70
C LEU A 266 11.02 13.01 -15.38
N THR A 267 11.96 13.91 -15.73
CA THR A 267 11.62 15.10 -16.52
C THR A 267 11.09 14.72 -17.90
N LEU A 268 11.74 13.78 -18.58
CA LEU A 268 11.26 13.25 -19.86
C LEU A 268 9.87 12.58 -19.71
N PHE A 269 9.68 11.82 -18.63
CA PHE A 269 8.37 11.25 -18.29
C PHE A 269 7.31 12.33 -18.15
N VAL A 270 7.56 13.38 -17.36
CA VAL A 270 6.63 14.51 -17.14
C VAL A 270 6.30 15.22 -18.45
N ILE A 271 7.32 15.55 -19.26
CA ILE A 271 7.11 16.20 -20.56
C ILE A 271 6.20 15.33 -21.44
N ARG A 272 6.46 14.01 -21.48
CA ARG A 272 5.64 13.09 -22.25
C ARG A 272 4.20 13.03 -21.76
N GLN A 273 3.97 12.99 -20.44
CA GLN A 273 2.61 12.99 -19.88
C GLN A 273 1.85 14.28 -20.20
N LEU A 274 2.53 15.42 -20.24
CA LEU A 274 1.92 16.72 -20.55
C LEU A 274 1.60 16.89 -22.04
N THR A 275 2.39 16.26 -22.92
CA THR A 275 2.28 16.40 -24.37
C THR A 275 1.44 15.32 -25.05
N SER A 276 1.29 14.15 -24.41
CA SER A 276 0.50 13.04 -24.96
C SER A 276 -1.00 13.38 -25.05
N LYS A 277 -1.68 12.89 -26.10
CA LYS A 277 -3.14 12.97 -26.22
C LYS A 277 -3.85 12.08 -25.19
N ASP A 278 -3.34 10.85 -25.01
CA ASP A 278 -3.84 9.85 -24.06
C ASP A 278 -2.71 9.54 -23.07
N PRO A 279 -2.48 10.40 -22.05
CA PRO A 279 -1.38 10.19 -21.12
C PRO A 279 -1.64 8.99 -20.22
N PHE A 280 -0.55 8.29 -19.86
CA PHE A 280 -0.57 7.22 -18.86
C PHE A 280 -1.01 7.74 -17.48
N LEU A 281 -0.54 8.94 -17.12
CA LEU A 281 -0.92 9.69 -15.92
C LEU A 281 -1.18 11.16 -16.32
N ASP A 282 -2.41 11.63 -16.18
CA ASP A 282 -2.74 13.02 -16.56
C ASP A 282 -2.21 14.03 -15.54
N LEU A 283 -0.98 14.50 -15.75
CA LEU A 283 -0.34 15.50 -14.89
C LEU A 283 -0.90 16.91 -15.05
N ARG A 284 -1.83 17.14 -15.98
CA ARG A 284 -2.48 18.45 -16.20
C ARG A 284 -3.35 18.85 -15.01
N VAL A 285 -3.72 17.90 -14.15
CA VAL A 285 -4.44 18.15 -12.88
C VAL A 285 -3.67 19.11 -11.96
N PHE A 286 -2.33 19.12 -12.04
CA PHE A 286 -1.48 20.05 -11.27
C PHE A 286 -1.58 21.52 -11.71
N LYS A 287 -2.26 21.82 -12.82
CA LYS A 287 -2.61 23.20 -13.16
C LYS A 287 -3.61 23.83 -12.17
N SER A 288 -4.37 23.00 -11.47
CA SER A 288 -5.26 23.43 -10.38
C SER A 288 -4.45 23.71 -9.12
N LYS A 289 -4.39 24.97 -8.70
CA LYS A 289 -3.69 25.39 -7.47
C LYS A 289 -4.16 24.62 -6.23
N GLY A 290 -5.48 24.40 -6.12
CA GLY A 290 -6.06 23.65 -4.99
C GLY A 290 -5.58 22.20 -4.95
N PHE A 291 -5.55 21.53 -6.09
CA PHE A 291 -5.04 20.16 -6.20
C PHE A 291 -3.56 20.09 -5.85
N THR A 292 -2.75 20.99 -6.39
CA THR A 292 -1.30 21.01 -6.15
C THR A 292 -0.97 21.25 -4.68
N ILE A 293 -1.59 22.24 -4.02
CA ILE A 293 -1.37 22.51 -2.59
C ILE A 293 -1.81 21.31 -1.74
N ALA A 294 -2.97 20.73 -2.03
CA ALA A 294 -3.44 19.56 -1.30
C ALA A 294 -2.49 18.34 -1.46
N THR A 295 -1.97 18.14 -2.67
CA THR A 295 -1.02 17.04 -2.94
C THR A 295 0.31 17.27 -2.22
N ILE A 296 0.86 18.48 -2.23
CA ILE A 296 2.09 18.79 -1.49
C ILE A 296 1.88 18.58 0.01
N GLY A 297 0.77 19.08 0.57
CA GLY A 297 0.42 18.86 1.97
C GLY A 297 0.31 17.37 2.32
N LEU A 298 -0.32 16.57 1.46
CA LEU A 298 -0.42 15.12 1.63
C LEU A 298 0.95 14.45 1.61
N ILE A 299 1.84 14.84 0.69
CA ILE A 299 3.21 14.31 0.61
C ILE A 299 3.95 14.55 1.93
N VAL A 300 3.95 15.80 2.43
CA VAL A 300 4.65 16.14 3.68
C VAL A 300 4.12 15.34 4.88
N VAL A 301 2.79 15.25 5.03
CA VAL A 301 2.17 14.47 6.12
C VAL A 301 2.51 13.00 5.99
N THR A 302 2.46 12.44 4.79
CA THR A 302 2.76 11.01 4.56
C THR A 302 4.23 10.71 4.83
N MET A 303 5.15 11.58 4.43
CA MET A 303 6.58 11.44 4.75
C MET A 303 6.82 11.40 6.26
N ALA A 304 6.22 12.32 7.01
CA ALA A 304 6.33 12.35 8.46
C ALA A 304 5.73 11.08 9.11
N MET A 305 4.57 10.65 8.63
CA MET A 305 3.92 9.39 9.06
C MET A 305 4.84 8.18 8.91
N TYR A 306 5.31 7.92 7.70
CA TYR A 306 6.19 6.77 7.44
C TYR A 306 7.53 6.87 8.18
N GLY A 307 8.07 8.09 8.35
CA GLY A 307 9.27 8.30 9.15
C GLY A 307 9.09 7.82 10.59
N VAL A 308 8.02 8.23 11.25
CA VAL A 308 7.69 7.80 12.62
C VAL A 308 7.42 6.29 12.66
N GLU A 309 6.63 5.77 11.72
CA GLU A 309 6.22 4.36 11.68
C GLU A 309 7.42 3.40 11.54
N MET A 310 8.47 3.82 10.83
CA MET A 310 9.68 3.02 10.65
C MET A 310 10.69 3.18 11.78
N MET A 311 10.90 4.42 12.25
CA MET A 311 11.97 4.69 13.21
C MET A 311 11.56 4.43 14.66
N LEU A 312 10.31 4.70 15.02
CA LEU A 312 9.84 4.61 16.40
C LEU A 312 9.96 3.20 16.99
N PRO A 313 9.54 2.10 16.34
CA PRO A 313 9.70 0.77 16.89
C PRO A 313 11.17 0.40 17.12
N THR A 314 12.04 0.70 16.17
CA THR A 314 13.48 0.42 16.28
C THR A 314 14.12 1.21 17.43
N TYR A 315 13.75 2.47 17.59
CA TYR A 315 14.21 3.32 18.70
C TYR A 315 13.74 2.77 20.06
N LEU A 316 12.46 2.42 20.18
CA LEU A 316 11.90 1.90 21.43
C LEU A 316 12.52 0.55 21.80
N GLN A 317 12.75 -0.35 20.85
CA GLN A 317 13.35 -1.65 21.10
C GLN A 317 14.85 -1.51 21.44
N ASN A 318 15.63 -0.76 20.67
CA ASN A 318 17.08 -0.71 20.81
C ASN A 318 17.57 0.22 21.94
N ILE A 319 16.84 1.31 22.23
CA ILE A 319 17.24 2.32 23.22
C ILE A 319 16.51 2.14 24.55
N HIS A 320 15.20 1.87 24.51
CA HIS A 320 14.38 1.75 25.71
C HIS A 320 14.13 0.31 26.16
N GLY A 321 14.58 -0.69 25.37
CA GLY A 321 14.42 -2.11 25.72
C GLY A 321 12.98 -2.60 25.70
N PHE A 322 12.11 -1.94 24.97
CA PHE A 322 10.71 -2.38 24.78
C PHE A 322 10.68 -3.71 24.03
N SER A 323 9.71 -4.55 24.38
CA SER A 323 9.43 -5.73 23.58
C SER A 323 8.89 -5.33 22.18
N PRO A 324 8.99 -6.21 21.17
CA PRO A 324 8.38 -5.98 19.87
C PRO A 324 6.88 -5.67 19.96
N PHE A 325 6.17 -6.32 20.87
CA PHE A 325 4.75 -6.09 21.10
C PHE A 325 4.45 -4.71 21.71
N GLU A 326 5.19 -4.29 22.73
CA GLU A 326 5.04 -2.97 23.36
C GLU A 326 5.32 -1.85 22.35
N SER A 327 6.37 -1.99 21.54
CA SER A 327 6.68 -1.02 20.48
C SER A 327 5.59 -0.95 19.40
N GLY A 328 4.97 -2.09 19.07
CA GLY A 328 3.81 -2.14 18.15
C GLY A 328 2.56 -1.49 18.74
N LEU A 329 2.30 -1.66 20.04
CA LEU A 329 1.15 -1.05 20.73
C LEU A 329 1.21 0.49 20.73
N THR A 330 2.38 1.08 20.80
CA THR A 330 2.51 2.55 20.70
C THR A 330 2.01 3.07 19.36
N LEU A 331 2.30 2.35 18.27
CA LEU A 331 1.79 2.69 16.94
C LEU A 331 0.29 2.40 16.78
N LEU A 332 -0.25 1.40 17.48
CA LEU A 332 -1.69 1.12 17.47
C LEU A 332 -2.51 2.28 18.00
N ALA A 333 -2.06 2.95 19.06
CA ALA A 333 -2.74 4.13 19.59
C ALA A 333 -2.87 5.25 18.54
N TYR A 334 -1.76 5.53 17.84
CA TYR A 334 -1.73 6.47 16.71
C TYR A 334 -2.72 6.09 15.61
N ALA A 335 -2.73 4.84 15.27
CA ALA A 335 -3.57 4.28 14.23
C ALA A 335 -5.07 4.29 14.54
N LEU A 336 -5.43 3.98 15.78
CA LEU A 336 -6.80 4.09 16.25
C LEU A 336 -7.30 5.54 16.18
N MET A 337 -6.43 6.49 16.57
CA MET A 337 -6.74 7.91 16.43
C MET A 337 -7.01 8.30 14.97
N LEU A 338 -6.18 7.84 14.02
CA LEU A 338 -6.40 8.01 12.59
C LEU A 338 -7.73 7.41 12.13
N GLY A 339 -8.02 6.19 12.56
CA GLY A 339 -9.26 5.47 12.25
C GLY A 339 -10.51 6.19 12.74
N PHE A 340 -10.49 6.76 13.95
CA PHE A 340 -11.61 7.50 14.52
C PHE A 340 -11.74 8.92 13.93
N ILE A 341 -10.64 9.62 13.74
CA ILE A 341 -10.65 11.02 13.27
C ILE A 341 -11.02 11.08 11.78
N SER A 342 -10.67 10.08 10.97
CA SER A 342 -10.92 10.07 9.53
C SER A 342 -12.42 10.20 9.17
N PRO A 343 -13.35 9.38 9.70
CA PRO A 343 -14.79 9.57 9.47
C PRO A 343 -15.32 10.90 10.03
N ILE A 344 -14.81 11.35 11.18
CA ILE A 344 -15.19 12.63 11.79
C ILE A 344 -14.79 13.77 10.86
N SER A 345 -13.56 13.76 10.35
CA SER A 345 -13.06 14.75 9.40
C SER A 345 -13.91 14.79 8.12
N GLY A 346 -14.32 13.61 7.61
CA GLY A 346 -15.20 13.52 6.45
C GLY A 346 -16.57 14.14 6.67
N THR A 347 -17.16 13.98 7.85
CA THR A 347 -18.44 14.63 8.20
C THR A 347 -18.28 16.13 8.47
N LEU A 348 -17.19 16.52 9.12
CA LEU A 348 -16.85 17.93 9.38
C LEU A 348 -16.56 18.69 8.08
N TYR A 349 -15.95 18.05 7.08
CA TYR A 349 -15.69 18.64 5.78
C TYR A 349 -16.94 19.28 5.16
N ASN A 350 -18.06 18.60 5.23
CA ASN A 350 -19.31 19.10 4.68
C ASN A 350 -19.89 20.31 5.46
N LYS A 351 -19.53 20.47 6.75
CA LYS A 351 -20.05 21.53 7.62
C LYS A 351 -19.12 22.74 7.70
N VAL A 352 -17.82 22.53 7.77
CA VAL A 352 -16.82 23.56 8.12
C VAL A 352 -15.99 23.98 6.92
N GLY A 353 -15.89 23.13 5.89
CA GLY A 353 -15.09 23.33 4.69
C GLY A 353 -13.60 22.98 4.87
N ILE A 354 -12.94 22.71 3.73
CA ILE A 354 -11.56 22.19 3.70
C ILE A 354 -10.53 23.14 4.32
N LYS A 355 -10.66 24.46 4.12
CA LYS A 355 -9.66 25.42 4.60
C LYS A 355 -9.54 25.45 6.11
N ARG A 356 -10.69 25.49 6.82
CA ARG A 356 -10.70 25.53 8.29
C ARG A 356 -10.24 24.20 8.87
N LEU A 357 -10.65 23.08 8.25
CA LEU A 357 -10.26 21.75 8.69
C LEU A 357 -8.74 21.53 8.56
N ALA A 358 -8.16 21.92 7.43
CA ALA A 358 -6.71 21.87 7.21
C ALA A 358 -5.96 22.76 8.19
N PHE A 359 -6.43 24.00 8.43
CA PHE A 359 -5.80 24.91 9.38
C PHE A 359 -5.77 24.32 10.80
N VAL A 360 -6.89 23.76 11.28
CA VAL A 360 -6.94 23.12 12.60
C VAL A 360 -6.00 21.93 12.67
N GLY A 361 -5.98 21.06 11.64
CA GLY A 361 -5.09 19.89 11.61
C GLY A 361 -3.60 20.29 11.67
N PHE A 362 -3.17 21.25 10.87
CA PHE A 362 -1.79 21.73 10.89
C PHE A 362 -1.44 22.47 12.20
N SER A 363 -2.40 23.21 12.79
CA SER A 363 -2.16 23.92 14.05
C SER A 363 -1.99 22.98 15.24
N ILE A 364 -2.68 21.83 15.25
CA ILE A 364 -2.50 20.80 16.29
C ILE A 364 -1.15 20.09 16.12
N TYR A 365 -0.68 19.93 14.87
CA TYR A 365 0.59 19.27 14.58
C TYR A 365 1.81 20.10 14.99
N HIS A 366 1.73 21.42 14.93
CA HIS A 366 2.85 22.34 15.13
C HIS A 366 3.46 22.34 16.55
N PRO A 367 2.74 22.28 17.69
CA PRO A 367 3.34 22.38 19.02
C PRO A 367 4.13 21.16 19.47
N TYR A 368 3.91 19.98 18.88
CA TYR A 368 4.57 18.73 19.32
C TYR A 368 5.98 18.51 18.71
N HIS A 369 6.44 19.40 17.82
CA HIS A 369 7.76 19.29 17.18
C HIS A 369 8.82 20.24 17.73
N LEU A 370 8.52 21.07 18.74
CA LEU A 370 9.44 22.06 19.28
C LEU A 370 10.13 21.65 20.59
N ASP A 371 9.79 20.48 21.15
CA ASP A 371 10.31 20.00 22.45
C ASP A 371 11.21 18.75 22.36
N PHE A 372 11.89 18.51 21.21
CA PHE A 372 12.88 17.44 21.04
C PHE A 372 14.23 17.98 20.63
#